data_dfad208341634f7f2116a85078ba9170
#
_entry.id   dfad208341634f7f2116a85078ba9170
#
_cell.length_a   1.000
_cell.length_b   1.000
_cell.length_c   1.000
_cell.angle_alpha   90.00
_cell.angle_beta   90.00
_cell.angle_gamma   90.00
#
_symmetry.space_group_name_H-M   'P 1'
#
loop_
_entity.id
_entity.type
_entity.pdbx_description
1 polymer ?
#
loop_
_entity_poly.entity_id
_entity_poly.type
_entity_poly.pdbx_seq_one_letter_code
_entity_poly.pdbx_strand_id
1 'polypeptide(L)'
;MWDLREIHACFDGEGWVWNESFHHKNVFVGENEDPKEIFWQECQMFFLQDYLSKCEIMDVNGGDILELQLKDSGEPVLAMILAE
;
A
#
# COMPACT_ATOMS: atom_id res chain seq x y z
N MET A 1 6.80 -13.64 2.24
CA MET A 1 5.38 -13.45 1.89
C MET A 1 4.92 -12.08 2.35
N TRP A 2 4.13 -11.43 1.57
CA TRP A 2 3.61 -10.10 1.88
C TRP A 2 2.11 -10.17 2.15
N ASP A 3 1.63 -9.34 3.07
CA ASP A 3 0.22 -9.24 3.45
C ASP A 3 -0.36 -7.99 2.81
N LEU A 4 -1.26 -8.17 1.85
CA LEU A 4 -1.94 -7.05 1.20
C LEU A 4 -3.16 -6.67 2.03
N ARG A 5 -3.22 -5.41 2.45
CA ARG A 5 -4.25 -4.92 3.34
C ARG A 5 -4.92 -3.65 2.80
N GLU A 6 -6.23 -3.62 2.94
CA GLU A 6 -6.99 -2.40 2.71
C GLU A 6 -6.87 -1.53 3.97
N ILE A 7 -6.57 -0.25 3.76
CA ILE A 7 -6.29 0.66 4.87
C ILE A 7 -7.43 1.66 5.00
N HIS A 8 -7.88 1.84 6.24
CA HIS A 8 -8.76 2.94 6.63
C HIS A 8 -7.98 3.81 7.59
N ALA A 9 -7.68 5.03 7.17
CA ALA A 9 -6.82 5.94 7.91
C ALA A 9 -7.60 7.19 8.31
N CYS A 10 -7.13 7.84 9.37
CA CYS A 10 -7.64 9.15 9.77
C CYS A 10 -6.47 10.10 9.98
N PHE A 11 -6.73 11.39 9.82
CA PHE A 11 -5.72 12.43 10.02
C PHE A 11 -5.82 12.93 11.47
N ASP A 12 -4.70 12.86 12.19
CA ASP A 12 -4.65 13.20 13.63
C ASP A 12 -4.18 14.63 13.89
N GLY A 13 -4.01 15.45 12.85
CA GLY A 13 -3.51 16.80 12.95
C GLY A 13 -2.03 16.93 12.62
N GLU A 14 -1.28 15.85 12.67
CA GLU A 14 0.15 15.82 12.32
C GLU A 14 0.41 14.92 11.11
N GLY A 15 -0.40 13.90 10.92
CA GLY A 15 -0.22 12.97 9.83
C GLY A 15 -1.35 11.95 9.77
N TRP A 16 -1.22 11.02 8.84
CA TRP A 16 -2.21 9.96 8.65
C TRP A 16 -1.87 8.77 9.54
N VAL A 17 -2.87 8.31 10.26
CA VAL A 17 -2.74 7.16 11.16
C VAL A 17 -3.72 6.08 10.70
N TRP A 18 -3.25 4.84 10.65
CA TRP A 18 -4.13 3.72 10.32
C TRP A 18 -5.14 3.53 11.45
N ASN A 19 -6.41 3.81 11.14
CA ASN A 19 -7.49 3.59 12.09
C ASN A 19 -7.81 2.11 12.17
N GLU A 20 -7.88 1.45 11.01
CA GLU A 20 -8.03 -0.01 10.93
C GLU A 20 -7.54 -0.48 9.58
N SER A 21 -7.24 -1.77 9.49
CA SER A 21 -6.83 -2.38 8.24
C SER A 21 -7.41 -3.78 8.14
N PHE A 22 -7.67 -4.21 6.91
CA PHE A 22 -8.29 -5.51 6.64
C PHE A 22 -7.42 -6.32 5.71
N HIS A 23 -7.13 -7.55 6.10
CA HIS A 23 -6.40 -8.48 5.25
C HIS A 23 -7.19 -8.73 3.97
N HIS A 24 -6.53 -8.56 2.83
CA HIS A 24 -7.13 -8.83 1.53
C HIS A 24 -6.66 -10.16 0.98
N LYS A 25 -5.33 -10.34 0.88
CA LYS A 25 -4.72 -11.59 0.45
C LYS A 25 -3.23 -11.57 0.78
N ASN A 26 -2.60 -12.73 0.65
CA ASN A 26 -1.15 -12.83 0.71
C ASN A 26 -0.58 -12.72 -0.69
N VAL A 27 0.57 -12.07 -0.81
CA VAL A 27 1.25 -11.85 -2.09
C VAL A 27 2.65 -12.41 -1.98
N PHE A 28 3.04 -13.22 -2.95
CA PHE A 28 4.39 -13.77 -3.02
C PHE A 28 5.25 -12.89 -3.93
N VAL A 29 6.44 -12.52 -3.44
CA VAL A 29 7.42 -11.79 -4.22
C VAL A 29 8.68 -12.65 -4.29
N GLY A 30 9.10 -12.99 -5.52
CA GLY A 30 10.29 -13.80 -5.74
C GLY A 30 11.57 -13.04 -5.44
N GLU A 31 12.67 -13.76 -5.27
CA GLU A 31 13.96 -13.16 -4.92
C GLU A 31 14.45 -12.14 -5.93
N ASN A 32 14.12 -12.35 -7.21
CA ASN A 32 14.57 -11.47 -8.29
C ASN A 32 13.49 -10.48 -8.73
N GLU A 33 12.39 -10.40 -7.97
CA GLU A 33 11.30 -9.49 -8.29
C GLU A 33 11.35 -8.27 -7.37
N ASP A 34 10.94 -7.13 -7.92
CA ASP A 34 10.86 -5.89 -7.15
C ASP A 34 9.49 -5.84 -6.43
N PRO A 35 9.47 -5.77 -5.10
CA PRO A 35 8.21 -5.68 -4.35
C PRO A 35 7.33 -4.52 -4.80
N LYS A 36 7.92 -3.38 -5.18
CA LYS A 36 7.14 -2.22 -5.64
C LYS A 36 6.41 -2.52 -6.94
N GLU A 37 7.05 -3.22 -7.88
CA GLU A 37 6.41 -3.61 -9.14
C GLU A 37 5.26 -4.59 -8.89
N ILE A 38 5.48 -5.56 -8.01
CA ILE A 38 4.44 -6.52 -7.66
C ILE A 38 3.27 -5.81 -6.97
N PHE A 39 3.58 -4.89 -6.05
CA PHE A 39 2.55 -4.11 -5.38
C PHE A 39 1.76 -3.25 -6.37
N TRP A 40 2.46 -2.64 -7.33
CA TRP A 40 1.78 -1.84 -8.36
C TRP A 40 0.80 -2.69 -9.19
N GLN A 41 1.20 -3.91 -9.53
CA GLN A 41 0.30 -4.83 -10.23
C GLN A 41 -0.95 -5.14 -9.40
N GLU A 42 -0.78 -5.36 -8.09
CA GLU A 42 -1.91 -5.58 -7.20
C GLU A 42 -2.82 -4.35 -7.12
N CYS A 43 -2.22 -3.15 -7.07
CA CYS A 43 -2.98 -1.91 -7.07
C CYS A 43 -3.83 -1.77 -8.33
N GLN A 44 -3.29 -2.17 -9.49
CA GLN A 44 -4.01 -2.11 -10.75
C GLN A 44 -5.21 -3.04 -10.79
N MET A 45 -5.15 -4.13 -10.05
CA MET A 45 -6.28 -5.06 -9.91
C MET A 45 -7.33 -4.55 -8.93
N PHE A 46 -6.91 -3.70 -8.00
CA PHE A 46 -7.77 -3.21 -6.91
C PHE A 46 -8.49 -1.91 -7.27
N PHE A 47 -7.80 -1.03 -8.00
CA PHE A 47 -8.31 0.31 -8.33
C PHE A 47 -8.28 0.57 -9.82
N LEU A 48 -9.17 1.45 -10.29
CA LEU A 48 -9.19 1.91 -11.67
C LEU A 48 -8.01 2.84 -11.94
N GLN A 49 -7.60 2.91 -13.21
CA GLN A 49 -6.44 3.70 -13.63
C GLN A 49 -6.58 5.19 -13.29
N ASP A 50 -7.77 5.74 -13.42
CA ASP A 50 -8.02 7.15 -13.09
C ASP A 50 -7.72 7.44 -11.62
N TYR A 51 -8.09 6.52 -10.75
CA TYR A 51 -7.78 6.63 -9.32
C TYR A 51 -6.28 6.51 -9.08
N LEU A 52 -5.64 5.51 -9.72
CA LEU A 52 -4.22 5.26 -9.55
C LEU A 52 -3.36 6.41 -10.03
N SER A 53 -3.82 7.18 -11.02
CA SER A 53 -3.08 8.34 -11.51
C SER A 53 -2.92 9.42 -10.44
N LYS A 54 -3.78 9.39 -9.41
CA LYS A 54 -3.73 10.31 -8.26
C LYS A 54 -2.93 9.77 -7.10
N CYS A 55 -2.35 8.59 -7.24
CA CYS A 55 -1.67 7.88 -6.16
C CYS A 55 -0.19 7.69 -6.45
N GLU A 56 0.56 7.42 -5.40
CA GLU A 56 1.96 7.02 -5.50
C GLU A 56 2.26 5.95 -4.46
N ILE A 57 3.31 5.16 -4.72
CA ILE A 57 3.76 4.14 -3.78
C ILE A 57 4.87 4.73 -2.92
N MET A 58 4.71 4.61 -1.62
CA MET A 58 5.70 5.09 -0.64
C MET A 58 6.24 3.92 0.17
N ASP A 59 7.56 3.95 0.36
CA ASP A 59 8.24 3.06 1.30
C ASP A 59 8.08 3.64 2.70
N VAL A 60 7.53 2.86 3.59
CA VAL A 60 7.49 3.22 5.00
C VAL A 60 8.13 2.10 5.80
N ASN A 61 8.61 2.40 6.98
CA ASN A 61 9.22 1.43 7.88
C ASN A 61 10.41 0.68 7.24
N GLY A 62 11.28 1.40 6.51
CA GLY A 62 12.51 0.81 5.98
C GLY A 62 12.33 -0.21 4.87
N GLY A 63 11.21 -0.16 4.17
CA GLY A 63 10.94 -1.07 3.06
C GLY A 63 10.12 -2.29 3.41
N ASP A 64 9.77 -2.45 4.68
CA ASP A 64 8.94 -3.57 5.14
C ASP A 64 7.45 -3.31 4.90
N ILE A 65 7.09 -2.06 4.64
CA ILE A 65 5.71 -1.67 4.35
C ILE A 65 5.73 -0.77 3.11
N LEU A 66 4.92 -1.15 2.13
CA LEU A 66 4.67 -0.32 0.95
C LEU A 66 3.25 0.20 1.05
N GLU A 67 3.07 1.52 0.92
CA GLU A 67 1.75 2.13 0.97
C GLU A 67 1.42 2.79 -0.36
N LEU A 68 0.18 2.59 -0.80
CA LEU A 68 -0.38 3.37 -1.89
C LEU A 68 -1.05 4.58 -1.25
N GLN A 69 -0.56 5.77 -1.56
CA GLN A 69 -1.02 7.01 -0.96
C GLN A 69 -1.55 7.96 -2.02
N LEU A 70 -2.61 8.69 -1.69
CA LEU A 70 -3.07 9.81 -2.52
C LEU A 70 -2.00 10.90 -2.49
N LYS A 71 -1.57 11.37 -3.66
CA LYS A 71 -0.49 12.37 -3.78
C LYS A 71 -0.82 13.67 -3.06
N ASP A 72 -2.07 14.14 -3.17
CA ASP A 72 -2.47 15.44 -2.65
C ASP A 72 -2.50 15.49 -1.13
N SER A 73 -2.98 14.42 -0.51
CA SER A 73 -3.21 14.40 0.94
C SER A 73 -2.21 13.51 1.69
N GLY A 74 -1.59 12.55 0.99
CA GLY A 74 -0.79 11.53 1.65
C GLY A 74 -1.61 10.42 2.30
N GLU A 75 -2.93 10.40 2.07
CA GLU A 75 -3.80 9.40 2.68
C GLU A 75 -3.47 7.99 2.16
N PRO A 76 -3.11 7.06 3.04
CA PRO A 76 -2.87 5.68 2.62
C PRO A 76 -4.19 4.95 2.40
N VAL A 77 -4.28 4.18 1.31
CA VAL A 77 -5.51 3.48 0.95
C VAL A 77 -5.32 1.98 0.81
N LEU A 78 -4.10 1.55 0.53
CA LEU A 78 -3.76 0.14 0.39
C LEU A 78 -2.31 -0.02 0.83
N ALA A 79 -1.98 -1.14 1.44
CA ALA A 79 -0.62 -1.41 1.86
C ALA A 79 -0.26 -2.86 1.65
N MET A 80 1.04 -3.11 1.52
CA MET A 80 1.59 -4.45 1.45
C MET A 80 2.68 -4.54 2.50
N ILE A 81 2.50 -5.44 3.46
CA ILE A 81 3.37 -5.55 4.63
C ILE A 81 4.14 -6.86 4.56
N LEU A 82 5.46 -6.78 4.72
CA LEU A 82 6.30 -7.97 4.72
C LEU A 82 6.01 -8.78 5.98
N ALA A 83 5.53 -10.01 5.77
CA ALA A 83 5.27 -10.96 6.82
C ALA A 83 6.26 -12.11 6.72
N GLU A 84 6.73 -12.58 7.83
CA GLU A 84 7.67 -13.69 7.85
C GLU A 84 6.98 -15.05 7.92
#